data_2943e8abc87941d21ab8f0ede5b59c99
#
_entry.id   2943e8abc87941d21ab8f0ede5b59c99
#
_cell.length_a   1.000
_cell.length_b   1.000
_cell.length_c   1.000
_cell.angle_alpha   90.00
_cell.angle_beta   90.00
_cell.angle_gamma   90.00
#
_symmetry.space_group_name_H-M   'P 1'
#
loop_
_entity.id
_entity.type
_entity.pdbx_description
1 polymer ?
#
loop_
_entity_poly.entity_id
_entity_poly.type
_entity_poly.pdbx_seq_one_letter_code
_entity_poly.pdbx_strand_id
1 'polypeptide(L)'
;MRISVGRMSYCKHNLAALLLLLFSYCLVAHATKWNANNIPMVYLQDASQYVCNPDDVLSGTAVAEANATLGALERDKGVQTIVVVVKQLDGDDPYSFGMQLAKKYGIGSKKQRTGLIVVLATEDRSYQILTGNGLEGTLPDGICRRIQNQVMVPALKQGDWDGAIVKTLKSIDGYVRGDNSLAPDDEDDDAEAMIAGAVMVVSLIVLGCILSFFHRKRCPKCGKRMKRVQQQKVMLKGSQRIMLRSLWVCKSCGYQKTEYSQPDDDVNNSGGVMPPIFFGGGSTGHSS
;
A
#
# COMPACT_ATOMS: atom_id res chain seq x y z
N MET A 1 28.28 -34.47 67.87
CA MET A 1 27.28 -34.86 66.89
C MET A 1 26.70 -33.58 66.30
N ARG A 2 27.28 -33.10 65.15
CA ARG A 2 26.82 -31.85 64.43
C ARG A 2 26.10 -32.31 63.19
N ILE A 3 24.80 -32.26 63.21
CA ILE A 3 23.97 -32.60 62.07
C ILE A 3 23.73 -31.31 61.22
N SER A 4 24.08 -31.41 59.98
CA SER A 4 24.12 -30.45 58.88
C SER A 4 22.78 -29.70 58.62
N VAL A 5 22.78 -28.40 58.84
CA VAL A 5 21.65 -27.49 58.54
C VAL A 5 21.64 -27.03 57.04
N GLY A 6 22.57 -27.53 56.22
CA GLY A 6 22.76 -27.03 54.83
C GLY A 6 21.79 -27.54 53.78
N ARG A 7 20.95 -28.54 54.04
CA ARG A 7 20.13 -29.20 53.01
C ARG A 7 18.74 -28.62 52.79
N MET A 8 18.26 -27.78 53.71
CA MET A 8 16.89 -27.21 53.61
C MET A 8 16.82 -25.91 52.78
N SER A 9 17.95 -25.23 52.64
CA SER A 9 17.97 -23.96 51.87
C SER A 9 17.90 -24.17 50.33
N TYR A 10 18.56 -25.22 49.84
CA TYR A 10 18.55 -25.54 48.38
C TYR A 10 17.17 -25.96 47.86
N CYS A 11 16.37 -26.65 48.68
CA CYS A 11 15.04 -27.10 48.30
C CYS A 11 14.05 -25.93 48.12
N LYS A 12 14.18 -24.88 48.96
CA LYS A 12 13.31 -23.67 48.87
C LYS A 12 13.60 -22.82 47.65
N HIS A 13 14.85 -22.67 47.25
CA HIS A 13 15.23 -21.92 46.06
C HIS A 13 14.81 -22.63 44.76
N ASN A 14 14.93 -23.95 44.72
CA ASN A 14 14.48 -24.73 43.56
C ASN A 14 12.96 -24.76 43.43
N LEU A 15 12.22 -24.78 44.55
CA LEU A 15 10.76 -24.70 44.53
C LEU A 15 10.27 -23.32 44.08
N ALA A 16 10.92 -22.24 44.54
CA ALA A 16 10.61 -20.87 44.09
C ALA A 16 10.93 -20.65 42.59
N ALA A 17 12.05 -21.19 42.10
CA ALA A 17 12.40 -21.14 40.68
C ALA A 17 11.43 -21.97 39.83
N LEU A 18 10.96 -23.12 40.30
CA LEU A 18 9.95 -23.94 39.63
C LEU A 18 8.60 -23.22 39.55
N LEU A 19 8.18 -22.56 40.64
CA LEU A 19 6.96 -21.75 40.69
C LEU A 19 7.04 -20.53 39.77
N LEU A 20 8.19 -19.86 39.69
CA LEU A 20 8.42 -18.76 38.73
C LEU A 20 8.39 -19.23 37.27
N LEU A 21 8.95 -20.41 36.98
CA LEU A 21 8.88 -21.03 35.66
C LEU A 21 7.45 -21.45 35.30
N LEU A 22 6.69 -22.01 36.21
CA LEU A 22 5.28 -22.36 36.03
C LEU A 22 4.41 -21.11 35.85
N PHE A 23 4.70 -20.04 36.60
CA PHE A 23 4.01 -18.76 36.46
C PHE A 23 4.33 -18.07 35.11
N SER A 24 5.58 -18.18 34.63
CA SER A 24 5.99 -17.71 33.32
C SER A 24 5.32 -18.50 32.18
N TYR A 25 5.04 -19.78 32.38
CA TYR A 25 4.39 -20.64 31.39
C TYR A 25 2.88 -20.35 31.26
N CYS A 26 2.25 -19.82 32.31
CA CYS A 26 0.82 -19.46 32.31
C CYS A 26 0.51 -18.15 31.53
N LEU A 27 1.53 -17.37 31.17
CA LEU A 27 1.37 -16.07 30.52
C LEU A 27 1.38 -16.12 28.97
N VAL A 28 1.42 -17.31 28.38
CA VAL A 28 1.19 -17.42 26.93
C VAL A 28 -0.32 -17.32 26.67
N ALA A 29 -0.83 -16.10 26.70
CA ALA A 29 -2.16 -15.81 26.22
C ALA A 29 -2.20 -16.16 24.71
N HIS A 30 -2.82 -17.27 24.38
CA HIS A 30 -3.10 -17.61 23.00
C HIS A 30 -4.12 -16.59 22.50
N ALA A 31 -3.69 -15.68 21.60
CA ALA A 31 -4.62 -14.81 20.92
C ALA A 31 -5.61 -15.69 20.13
N THR A 32 -6.89 -15.58 20.44
CA THR A 32 -7.93 -16.29 19.70
C THR A 32 -8.02 -15.68 18.30
N LYS A 33 -7.94 -16.51 17.28
CA LYS A 33 -8.18 -16.08 15.90
C LYS A 33 -9.66 -16.21 15.56
N TRP A 34 -10.22 -15.15 14.99
CA TRP A 34 -11.64 -15.06 14.72
C TRP A 34 -11.95 -15.28 13.24
N ASN A 35 -12.98 -16.06 12.98
CA ASN A 35 -13.54 -16.26 11.65
C ASN A 35 -15.08 -16.13 11.71
N ALA A 36 -15.75 -16.15 10.57
CA ALA A 36 -17.19 -15.99 10.50
C ALA A 36 -17.98 -17.11 11.22
N ASN A 37 -17.33 -18.22 11.61
CA ASN A 37 -18.01 -19.33 12.29
C ASN A 37 -17.91 -19.27 13.80
N ASN A 38 -16.84 -18.67 14.34
CA ASN A 38 -16.59 -18.65 15.78
C ASN A 38 -16.80 -17.27 16.42
N ILE A 39 -16.95 -16.18 15.63
CA ILE A 39 -17.23 -14.86 16.17
C ILE A 39 -18.59 -14.81 16.88
N PRO A 40 -18.68 -14.29 18.12
CA PRO A 40 -19.94 -14.15 18.82
C PRO A 40 -20.76 -13.01 18.20
N MET A 41 -21.85 -13.37 17.51
CA MET A 41 -22.77 -12.38 16.92
C MET A 41 -23.75 -11.88 17.98
N VAL A 42 -23.37 -10.82 18.67
CA VAL A 42 -24.12 -10.23 19.79
C VAL A 42 -25.51 -9.75 19.36
N TYR A 43 -25.66 -9.24 18.16
CA TYR A 43 -26.94 -8.78 17.58
C TYR A 43 -28.00 -9.90 17.53
N LEU A 44 -27.60 -11.17 17.39
CA LEU A 44 -28.54 -12.29 17.39
C LEU A 44 -29.09 -12.63 18.79
N GLN A 45 -28.39 -12.20 19.85
CA GLN A 45 -28.78 -12.40 21.24
C GLN A 45 -29.55 -11.19 21.75
N ASP A 46 -29.10 -10.00 21.38
CA ASP A 46 -29.72 -8.73 21.73
C ASP A 46 -29.64 -7.77 20.53
N ALA A 47 -30.79 -7.48 19.92
CA ALA A 47 -30.89 -6.64 18.73
C ALA A 47 -30.48 -5.17 18.98
N SER A 48 -30.21 -4.77 20.21
CA SER A 48 -29.66 -3.45 20.55
C SER A 48 -28.12 -3.42 20.55
N GLN A 49 -27.48 -4.58 20.38
CA GLN A 49 -26.02 -4.73 20.38
C GLN A 49 -25.50 -4.92 18.96
N TYR A 50 -24.76 -3.95 18.47
CA TYR A 50 -24.22 -3.94 17.11
C TYR A 50 -22.72 -4.24 17.06
N VAL A 51 -22.02 -4.13 18.22
CA VAL A 51 -20.55 -4.22 18.31
C VAL A 51 -20.12 -5.54 18.90
N CYS A 52 -19.48 -6.38 18.09
CA CYS A 52 -18.80 -7.60 18.50
C CYS A 52 -17.35 -7.25 18.91
N ASN A 53 -17.06 -7.30 20.21
CA ASN A 53 -15.75 -6.94 20.81
C ASN A 53 -15.25 -8.07 21.76
N PRO A 54 -15.04 -9.29 21.25
CA PRO A 54 -14.76 -10.45 22.10
C PRO A 54 -13.36 -10.43 22.75
N ASP A 55 -12.45 -9.62 22.24
CA ASP A 55 -11.08 -9.47 22.74
C ASP A 55 -10.91 -8.26 23.67
N ASP A 56 -12.01 -7.58 24.03
CA ASP A 56 -12.03 -6.37 24.87
C ASP A 56 -11.06 -5.27 24.35
N VAL A 57 -10.99 -5.10 23.04
CA VAL A 57 -10.19 -4.06 22.40
C VAL A 57 -10.77 -2.67 22.68
N LEU A 58 -12.09 -2.55 22.57
CA LEU A 58 -12.82 -1.30 22.87
C LEU A 58 -13.24 -1.26 24.32
N SER A 59 -13.25 -0.07 24.89
CA SER A 59 -13.83 0.17 26.21
C SER A 59 -15.35 -0.01 26.20
N GLY A 60 -15.91 -0.36 27.36
CA GLY A 60 -17.37 -0.47 27.50
C GLY A 60 -18.11 0.83 27.17
N THR A 61 -17.50 1.99 27.42
CA THR A 61 -18.07 3.31 27.07
C THR A 61 -18.12 3.52 25.55
N ALA A 62 -17.07 3.15 24.82
CA ALA A 62 -17.03 3.22 23.36
C ALA A 62 -18.06 2.28 22.72
N VAL A 63 -18.18 1.05 23.25
CA VAL A 63 -19.20 0.08 22.80
C VAL A 63 -20.61 0.63 23.03
N ALA A 64 -20.90 1.20 24.19
CA ALA A 64 -22.21 1.78 24.47
C ALA A 64 -22.53 2.95 23.54
N GLU A 65 -21.58 3.85 23.29
CA GLU A 65 -21.74 4.99 22.39
C GLU A 65 -21.94 4.55 20.95
N ALA A 66 -21.18 3.57 20.49
CA ALA A 66 -21.31 2.96 19.15
C ALA A 66 -22.70 2.32 18.99
N ASN A 67 -23.15 1.52 19.96
CA ASN A 67 -24.48 0.89 19.93
C ASN A 67 -25.60 1.93 19.89
N ALA A 68 -25.48 3.02 20.65
CA ALA A 68 -26.47 4.10 20.65
C ALA A 68 -26.56 4.78 19.27
N THR A 69 -25.41 5.10 18.66
CA THR A 69 -25.33 5.70 17.32
C THR A 69 -25.93 4.77 16.26
N LEU A 70 -25.55 3.50 16.27
CA LEU A 70 -26.02 2.51 15.30
C LEU A 70 -27.50 2.18 15.46
N GLY A 71 -27.99 2.11 16.70
CA GLY A 71 -29.41 1.94 16.98
C GLY A 71 -30.25 3.10 16.47
N ALA A 72 -29.76 4.33 16.55
CA ALA A 72 -30.42 5.48 15.94
C ALA A 72 -30.41 5.40 14.41
N LEU A 73 -29.27 5.04 13.82
CA LEU A 73 -29.11 4.89 12.37
C LEU A 73 -30.04 3.82 11.80
N GLU A 74 -30.16 2.66 12.47
CA GLU A 74 -31.08 1.60 12.05
C GLU A 74 -32.54 2.04 12.13
N ARG A 75 -32.97 2.65 13.24
CA ARG A 75 -34.36 3.13 13.41
C ARG A 75 -34.75 4.21 12.40
N ASP A 76 -33.85 5.18 12.15
CA ASP A 76 -34.17 6.37 11.36
C ASP A 76 -33.96 6.14 9.85
N LYS A 77 -32.99 5.34 9.47
CA LYS A 77 -32.55 5.14 8.08
C LYS A 77 -32.65 3.69 7.60
N GLY A 78 -32.98 2.74 8.48
CA GLY A 78 -33.07 1.33 8.13
C GLY A 78 -31.74 0.69 7.77
N VAL A 79 -30.63 1.25 8.23
CA VAL A 79 -29.26 0.74 7.98
C VAL A 79 -28.89 -0.25 9.07
N GLN A 80 -28.94 -1.54 8.75
CA GLN A 80 -28.52 -2.58 9.66
C GLN A 80 -26.99 -2.69 9.68
N THR A 81 -26.38 -2.40 10.81
CA THR A 81 -24.92 -2.34 10.94
C THR A 81 -24.40 -3.42 11.89
N ILE A 82 -23.28 -4.05 11.54
CA ILE A 82 -22.51 -4.87 12.47
C ILE A 82 -21.05 -4.35 12.46
N VAL A 83 -20.53 -4.16 13.65
CA VAL A 83 -19.14 -3.77 13.88
C VAL A 83 -18.42 -4.96 14.54
N VAL A 84 -17.29 -5.36 13.96
CA VAL A 84 -16.43 -6.40 14.54
C VAL A 84 -15.09 -5.79 14.84
N VAL A 85 -14.68 -5.84 16.10
CA VAL A 85 -13.39 -5.37 16.57
C VAL A 85 -12.70 -6.52 17.30
N VAL A 86 -11.60 -6.99 16.72
CA VAL A 86 -10.85 -8.16 17.19
C VAL A 86 -9.36 -7.89 17.14
N LYS A 87 -8.57 -8.75 17.80
CA LYS A 87 -7.11 -8.71 17.69
C LYS A 87 -6.63 -9.30 16.39
N GLN A 88 -7.08 -10.51 16.06
CA GLN A 88 -6.62 -11.26 14.87
C GLN A 88 -7.76 -11.97 14.16
N LEU A 89 -7.69 -12.01 12.83
CA LEU A 89 -8.53 -12.84 11.98
C LEU A 89 -7.84 -14.17 11.68
N ASP A 90 -8.61 -15.22 11.42
CA ASP A 90 -8.11 -16.56 11.13
C ASP A 90 -7.80 -16.70 9.62
N GLY A 91 -6.74 -16.04 9.17
CA GLY A 91 -6.19 -16.15 7.81
C GLY A 91 -6.97 -15.40 6.73
N ASP A 92 -8.12 -14.82 7.03
CA ASP A 92 -8.92 -14.03 6.11
C ASP A 92 -8.51 -12.55 6.16
N ASP A 93 -8.58 -11.89 4.99
CA ASP A 93 -8.57 -10.43 4.97
C ASP A 93 -9.91 -9.87 5.48
N PRO A 94 -9.97 -8.63 5.99
CA PRO A 94 -11.18 -8.07 6.59
C PRO A 94 -12.35 -7.94 5.61
N TYR A 95 -12.08 -7.82 4.30
CA TYR A 95 -13.12 -7.80 3.27
C TYR A 95 -13.78 -9.18 3.14
N SER A 96 -12.97 -10.23 2.95
CA SER A 96 -13.44 -11.62 2.83
C SER A 96 -14.18 -12.05 4.10
N PHE A 97 -13.66 -11.71 5.27
CA PHE A 97 -14.30 -11.95 6.55
C PHE A 97 -15.68 -11.26 6.64
N GLY A 98 -15.77 -9.98 6.32
CA GLY A 98 -17.03 -9.23 6.33
C GLY A 98 -18.05 -9.78 5.32
N MET A 99 -17.60 -10.17 4.13
CA MET A 99 -18.47 -10.80 3.12
C MET A 99 -19.01 -12.16 3.58
N GLN A 100 -18.21 -12.97 4.27
CA GLN A 100 -18.66 -14.22 4.87
C GLN A 100 -19.72 -13.96 5.96
N LEU A 101 -19.54 -12.94 6.80
CA LEU A 101 -20.53 -12.52 7.80
C LEU A 101 -21.84 -12.07 7.13
N ALA A 102 -21.74 -11.20 6.12
CA ALA A 102 -22.90 -10.72 5.38
C ALA A 102 -23.73 -11.88 4.80
N LYS A 103 -23.04 -12.84 4.16
CA LYS A 103 -23.66 -14.02 3.56
C LYS A 103 -24.28 -14.96 4.60
N LYS A 104 -23.55 -15.22 5.71
CA LYS A 104 -23.96 -16.18 6.73
C LYS A 104 -25.16 -15.67 7.53
N TYR A 105 -25.12 -14.40 7.94
CA TYR A 105 -26.12 -13.82 8.85
C TYR A 105 -27.15 -12.96 8.15
N GLY A 106 -27.02 -12.74 6.83
CA GLY A 106 -27.98 -11.97 6.04
C GLY A 106 -28.07 -10.52 6.47
N ILE A 107 -26.90 -9.89 6.80
CA ILE A 107 -26.83 -8.52 7.28
C ILE A 107 -27.37 -7.56 6.21
N GLY A 108 -28.35 -6.73 6.60
CA GLY A 108 -29.12 -5.89 5.70
C GLY A 108 -30.42 -6.56 5.26
N SER A 109 -31.42 -5.75 4.97
CA SER A 109 -32.72 -6.23 4.49
C SER A 109 -32.58 -6.94 3.15
N LYS A 110 -33.19 -8.13 3.01
CA LYS A 110 -33.27 -8.87 1.73
C LYS A 110 -33.87 -8.03 0.59
N LYS A 111 -34.76 -7.08 0.91
CA LYS A 111 -35.39 -6.19 -0.08
C LYS A 111 -34.58 -4.94 -0.33
N GLN A 112 -34.06 -4.29 0.71
CA GLN A 112 -33.39 -3.00 0.62
C GLN A 112 -31.87 -3.10 0.49
N ARG A 113 -31.26 -4.21 0.96
CA ARG A 113 -29.80 -4.45 0.96
C ARG A 113 -28.98 -3.33 1.61
N THR A 114 -29.54 -2.72 2.69
CA THR A 114 -28.95 -1.61 3.42
C THR A 114 -28.06 -2.08 4.57
N GLY A 115 -27.27 -3.13 4.34
CA GLY A 115 -26.32 -3.63 5.33
C GLY A 115 -25.04 -2.82 5.34
N LEU A 116 -24.47 -2.65 6.53
CA LEU A 116 -23.17 -2.04 6.76
C LEU A 116 -22.35 -2.94 7.69
N ILE A 117 -21.11 -3.23 7.31
CA ILE A 117 -20.19 -4.01 8.15
C ILE A 117 -18.90 -3.21 8.30
N VAL A 118 -18.47 -3.04 9.54
CA VAL A 118 -17.17 -2.45 9.86
C VAL A 118 -16.34 -3.50 10.56
N VAL A 119 -15.16 -3.80 10.02
CA VAL A 119 -14.21 -4.76 10.57
C VAL A 119 -12.92 -4.04 10.93
N LEU A 120 -12.40 -4.31 12.14
CA LEU A 120 -11.10 -3.87 12.60
C LEU A 120 -10.38 -5.04 13.26
N ALA A 121 -9.21 -5.41 12.75
CA ALA A 121 -8.31 -6.39 13.34
C ALA A 121 -6.99 -5.68 13.74
N THR A 122 -6.81 -5.47 15.05
CA THR A 122 -5.79 -4.54 15.55
C THR A 122 -4.37 -5.05 15.45
N GLU A 123 -4.14 -6.36 15.69
CA GLU A 123 -2.82 -6.97 15.56
C GLU A 123 -2.46 -7.25 14.10
N ASP A 124 -3.46 -7.58 13.25
CA ASP A 124 -3.29 -7.73 11.81
C ASP A 124 -3.15 -6.36 11.10
N ARG A 125 -3.41 -5.26 11.82
CA ARG A 125 -3.39 -3.88 11.31
C ARG A 125 -4.26 -3.74 10.06
N SER A 126 -5.38 -4.41 10.05
CA SER A 126 -6.30 -4.45 8.93
C SER A 126 -7.69 -3.98 9.31
N TYR A 127 -8.36 -3.32 8.40
CA TYR A 127 -9.71 -2.79 8.61
C TYR A 127 -10.44 -2.72 7.28
N GLN A 128 -11.78 -2.75 7.35
CA GLN A 128 -12.64 -2.60 6.18
C GLN A 128 -14.01 -2.06 6.57
N ILE A 129 -14.57 -1.20 5.73
CA ILE A 129 -15.98 -0.83 5.72
C ILE A 129 -16.59 -1.45 4.47
N LEU A 130 -17.68 -2.21 4.64
CA LEU A 130 -18.40 -2.85 3.56
C LEU A 130 -19.85 -2.34 3.57
N THR A 131 -20.32 -1.91 2.42
CA THR A 131 -21.69 -1.46 2.20
C THR A 131 -22.46 -2.44 1.33
N GLY A 132 -23.72 -2.66 1.68
CA GLY A 132 -24.63 -3.42 0.80
C GLY A 132 -25.11 -2.55 -0.36
N ASN A 133 -25.42 -3.16 -1.51
CA ASN A 133 -25.77 -2.46 -2.75
C ASN A 133 -26.91 -1.42 -2.59
N GLY A 134 -27.82 -1.60 -1.61
CA GLY A 134 -28.87 -0.62 -1.35
C GLY A 134 -28.40 0.62 -0.62
N LEU A 135 -27.19 0.57 -0.04
CA LEU A 135 -26.59 1.69 0.66
C LEU A 135 -25.57 2.47 -0.22
N GLU A 136 -25.11 1.88 -1.32
CA GLU A 136 -24.12 2.49 -2.22
C GLU A 136 -24.54 3.87 -2.75
N GLY A 137 -25.84 4.07 -3.02
CA GLY A 137 -26.35 5.38 -3.45
C GLY A 137 -26.31 6.46 -2.35
N THR A 138 -26.30 6.06 -1.08
CA THR A 138 -26.24 6.98 0.07
C THR A 138 -24.85 7.05 0.68
N LEU A 139 -24.14 5.92 0.72
CA LEU A 139 -22.77 5.79 1.28
C LEU A 139 -21.90 5.05 0.25
N PRO A 140 -21.42 5.72 -0.80
CA PRO A 140 -20.54 5.13 -1.83
C PRO A 140 -19.19 4.67 -1.25
N ASP A 141 -18.55 3.70 -1.91
CA ASP A 141 -17.23 3.19 -1.51
C ASP A 141 -16.15 4.27 -1.42
N GLY A 142 -16.20 5.28 -2.29
CA GLY A 142 -15.29 6.42 -2.24
C GLY A 142 -15.39 7.19 -0.92
N ILE A 143 -16.60 7.38 -0.40
CA ILE A 143 -16.83 8.01 0.92
C ILE A 143 -16.37 7.10 2.05
N CYS A 144 -16.65 5.78 1.98
CA CYS A 144 -16.12 4.83 2.96
C CYS A 144 -14.61 4.89 3.06
N ARG A 145 -13.92 4.93 1.91
CA ARG A 145 -12.45 5.06 1.85
C ARG A 145 -11.97 6.39 2.43
N ARG A 146 -12.69 7.49 2.17
CA ARG A 146 -12.36 8.80 2.73
C ARG A 146 -12.52 8.83 4.24
N ILE A 147 -13.63 8.29 4.77
CA ILE A 147 -13.84 8.13 6.22
C ILE A 147 -12.70 7.29 6.83
N GLN A 148 -12.33 6.19 6.19
CA GLN A 148 -11.19 5.38 6.65
C GLN A 148 -9.91 6.21 6.72
N ASN A 149 -9.55 6.93 5.65
CA ASN A 149 -8.29 7.65 5.56
C ASN A 149 -8.24 8.90 6.45
N GLN A 150 -9.33 9.67 6.53
CA GLN A 150 -9.34 10.97 7.21
C GLN A 150 -9.74 10.86 8.68
N VAL A 151 -10.54 9.86 9.05
CA VAL A 151 -11.10 9.72 10.41
C VAL A 151 -10.53 8.52 11.14
N MET A 152 -10.64 7.32 10.55
CA MET A 152 -10.24 6.07 11.22
C MET A 152 -8.72 5.95 11.36
N VAL A 153 -7.99 6.04 10.26
CA VAL A 153 -6.54 5.79 10.22
C VAL A 153 -5.73 6.72 11.11
N PRO A 154 -6.00 8.04 11.21
CA PRO A 154 -5.27 8.91 12.13
C PRO A 154 -5.39 8.49 13.59
N ALA A 155 -6.57 8.05 14.04
CA ALA A 155 -6.79 7.54 15.39
C ALA A 155 -6.10 6.19 15.60
N LEU A 156 -6.18 5.27 14.62
CA LEU A 156 -5.49 3.98 14.66
C LEU A 156 -3.97 4.13 14.80
N LYS A 157 -3.37 5.10 14.09
CA LYS A 157 -1.93 5.40 14.20
C LYS A 157 -1.51 5.88 15.58
N GLN A 158 -2.43 6.45 16.35
CA GLN A 158 -2.21 6.89 17.74
C GLN A 158 -2.52 5.80 18.77
N GLY A 159 -3.03 4.63 18.33
CA GLY A 159 -3.50 3.56 19.22
C GLY A 159 -4.84 3.88 19.89
N ASP A 160 -5.54 4.89 19.42
CA ASP A 160 -6.88 5.28 19.91
C ASP A 160 -7.95 4.42 19.20
N TRP A 161 -8.11 3.19 19.66
CA TRP A 161 -9.08 2.24 19.09
C TRP A 161 -10.51 2.68 19.31
N ASP A 162 -10.83 3.22 20.49
CA ASP A 162 -12.14 3.75 20.84
C ASP A 162 -12.51 4.92 19.94
N GLY A 163 -11.63 5.91 19.85
CA GLY A 163 -11.83 7.07 18.98
C GLY A 163 -11.92 6.70 17.51
N ALA A 164 -11.12 5.72 17.06
CA ALA A 164 -11.16 5.25 15.68
C ALA A 164 -12.55 4.73 15.30
N ILE A 165 -13.14 3.88 16.12
CA ILE A 165 -14.47 3.31 15.84
C ILE A 165 -15.57 4.36 16.06
N VAL A 166 -15.60 5.02 17.21
CA VAL A 166 -16.68 5.96 17.53
C VAL A 166 -16.76 7.12 16.54
N LYS A 167 -15.62 7.74 16.20
CA LYS A 167 -15.56 8.83 15.21
C LYS A 167 -15.95 8.35 13.81
N THR A 168 -15.51 7.16 13.41
CA THR A 168 -15.89 6.56 12.12
C THR A 168 -17.39 6.37 12.02
N LEU A 169 -18.01 5.79 13.05
CA LEU A 169 -19.47 5.55 13.08
C LEU A 169 -20.25 6.85 13.08
N LYS A 170 -19.81 7.87 13.81
CA LYS A 170 -20.41 9.21 13.76
C LYS A 170 -20.30 9.86 12.38
N SER A 171 -19.17 9.72 11.72
CA SER A 171 -18.98 10.23 10.35
C SER A 171 -19.88 9.51 9.35
N ILE A 172 -20.05 8.20 9.50
CA ILE A 172 -21.00 7.42 8.68
C ILE A 172 -22.43 7.88 8.93
N ASP A 173 -22.84 7.99 10.21
CA ASP A 173 -24.17 8.45 10.58
C ASP A 173 -24.45 9.86 10.03
N GLY A 174 -23.52 10.80 10.20
CA GLY A 174 -23.61 12.16 9.65
C GLY A 174 -23.81 12.14 8.15
N TYR A 175 -22.97 11.41 7.42
CA TYR A 175 -23.05 11.32 5.96
C TYR A 175 -24.38 10.71 5.47
N VAL A 176 -24.84 9.63 6.10
CA VAL A 176 -26.13 9.00 5.77
C VAL A 176 -27.31 9.92 6.09
N ARG A 177 -27.16 10.85 7.02
CA ARG A 177 -28.16 11.89 7.34
C ARG A 177 -28.10 13.11 6.44
N GLY A 178 -27.09 13.22 5.56
CA GLY A 178 -26.94 14.30 4.58
C GLY A 178 -25.83 15.31 4.89
N ASP A 179 -24.91 14.97 5.78
CA ASP A 179 -23.68 15.75 5.98
C ASP A 179 -22.70 15.44 4.85
N ASN A 180 -22.54 16.40 3.94
CA ASN A 180 -21.67 16.28 2.78
C ASN A 180 -20.25 16.82 3.04
N SER A 181 -19.85 17.05 4.31
CA SER A 181 -18.50 17.56 4.66
C SER A 181 -17.35 16.64 4.18
N LEU A 182 -17.66 15.38 3.91
CA LEU A 182 -16.75 14.38 3.34
C LEU A 182 -17.00 14.12 1.84
N ALA A 183 -17.83 14.95 1.19
CA ALA A 183 -17.99 14.87 -0.27
C ALA A 183 -16.64 15.08 -0.99
N PRO A 184 -16.41 14.47 -2.15
CA PRO A 184 -15.21 14.72 -2.91
C PRO A 184 -15.10 16.21 -3.23
N ASP A 185 -14.06 16.87 -2.75
CA ASP A 185 -13.54 18.04 -3.41
C ASP A 185 -12.89 17.51 -4.68
N ASP A 186 -13.33 17.95 -5.84
CA ASP A 186 -12.86 17.45 -7.16
C ASP A 186 -11.36 17.70 -7.45
N GLU A 187 -10.59 18.16 -6.45
CA GLU A 187 -9.20 18.62 -6.60
C GLU A 187 -8.12 17.66 -6.03
N ASP A 188 -8.46 16.64 -5.24
CA ASP A 188 -7.42 15.90 -4.48
C ASP A 188 -6.74 14.74 -5.21
N ASP A 189 -7.35 14.20 -6.29
CA ASP A 189 -6.76 13.06 -7.02
C ASP A 189 -5.62 13.47 -7.98
N ASP A 190 -5.58 14.75 -8.41
CA ASP A 190 -4.57 15.24 -9.36
C ASP A 190 -3.21 15.57 -8.71
N ALA A 191 -3.19 15.90 -7.42
CA ALA A 191 -1.97 16.32 -6.73
C ALA A 191 -0.97 15.18 -6.52
N GLU A 192 -1.44 13.99 -6.14
CA GLU A 192 -0.55 12.82 -5.97
C GLU A 192 -0.01 12.33 -7.31
N ALA A 193 -0.82 12.34 -8.36
CA ALA A 193 -0.38 11.98 -9.71
C ALA A 193 0.64 12.97 -10.26
N MET A 194 0.49 14.28 -10.01
CA MET A 194 1.45 15.31 -10.41
C MET A 194 2.77 15.19 -9.65
N ILE A 195 2.75 14.91 -8.36
CA ILE A 195 3.97 14.73 -7.54
C ILE A 195 4.73 13.48 -8.00
N ALA A 196 4.04 12.36 -8.23
CA ALA A 196 4.64 11.13 -8.74
C ALA A 196 5.26 11.34 -10.13
N GLY A 197 4.58 12.07 -11.01
CA GLY A 197 5.08 12.45 -12.33
C GLY A 197 6.33 13.34 -12.24
N ALA A 198 6.33 14.35 -11.39
CA ALA A 198 7.47 15.23 -11.18
C ALA A 198 8.70 14.48 -10.63
N VAL A 199 8.52 13.58 -9.68
CA VAL A 199 9.60 12.74 -9.12
C VAL A 199 10.19 11.83 -10.19
N MET A 200 9.36 11.24 -11.05
CA MET A 200 9.84 10.39 -12.15
C MET A 200 10.66 11.20 -13.17
N VAL A 201 10.21 12.39 -13.56
CA VAL A 201 10.96 13.27 -14.48
C VAL A 201 12.30 13.71 -13.89
N VAL A 202 12.33 14.12 -12.62
CA VAL A 202 13.57 14.48 -11.93
C VAL A 202 14.53 13.31 -11.86
N SER A 203 14.03 12.10 -11.56
CA SER A 203 14.83 10.87 -11.53
C SER A 203 15.47 10.55 -12.88
N LEU A 204 14.71 10.70 -13.98
CA LEU A 204 15.22 10.49 -15.33
C LEU A 204 16.29 11.54 -15.71
N ILE A 205 16.11 12.81 -15.33
CA ILE A 205 17.09 13.86 -15.56
C ILE A 205 18.39 13.55 -14.79
N VAL A 206 18.29 13.18 -13.52
CA VAL A 206 19.44 12.80 -12.69
C VAL A 206 20.16 11.60 -13.29
N LEU A 207 19.44 10.57 -13.69
CA LEU A 207 20.01 9.39 -14.35
C LEU A 207 20.71 9.76 -15.66
N GLY A 208 20.11 10.61 -16.49
CA GLY A 208 20.69 11.14 -17.72
C GLY A 208 21.97 11.93 -17.46
N CYS A 209 22.00 12.75 -16.43
CA CYS A 209 23.20 13.48 -16.00
C CYS A 209 24.33 12.53 -15.53
N ILE A 210 23.97 11.49 -14.75
CA ILE A 210 24.91 10.48 -14.27
C ILE A 210 25.50 9.72 -15.46
N LEU A 211 24.68 9.23 -16.37
CA LEU A 211 25.13 8.52 -17.58
C LEU A 211 26.01 9.40 -18.46
N SER A 212 25.66 10.68 -18.65
CA SER A 212 26.48 11.65 -19.38
C SER A 212 27.82 11.90 -18.71
N PHE A 213 27.85 11.85 -17.37
CA PHE A 213 29.11 11.98 -16.63
C PHE A 213 30.02 10.78 -16.81
N PHE A 214 29.49 9.56 -16.86
CA PHE A 214 30.25 8.33 -17.10
C PHE A 214 30.70 8.19 -18.56
N HIS A 215 29.94 8.66 -19.55
CA HIS A 215 30.31 8.60 -20.97
C HIS A 215 31.42 9.57 -21.39
N ARG A 216 31.85 10.49 -20.52
CA ARG A 216 32.93 11.41 -20.84
C ARG A 216 34.26 10.69 -20.89
N LYS A 217 34.93 10.74 -22.08
CA LYS A 217 36.21 10.07 -22.31
C LYS A 217 37.29 10.58 -21.38
N ARG A 218 37.89 9.66 -20.62
CA ARG A 218 38.99 9.92 -19.70
C ARG A 218 40.31 9.50 -20.30
N CYS A 219 41.38 10.25 -20.01
CA CYS A 219 42.73 9.93 -20.45
C CYS A 219 43.26 8.63 -19.77
N PRO A 220 43.72 7.64 -20.51
CA PRO A 220 44.25 6.39 -19.93
C PRO A 220 45.54 6.61 -19.13
N LYS A 221 46.29 7.70 -19.36
CA LYS A 221 47.55 8.01 -18.64
C LYS A 221 47.32 8.73 -17.30
N CYS A 222 46.38 9.67 -17.21
CA CYS A 222 46.25 10.50 -16.04
C CYS A 222 44.80 10.62 -15.49
N GLY A 223 43.84 9.89 -16.04
CA GLY A 223 42.43 9.87 -15.60
C GLY A 223 41.63 11.18 -15.87
N LYS A 224 42.31 12.26 -16.29
CA LYS A 224 41.65 13.55 -16.52
C LYS A 224 40.92 13.58 -17.85
N ARG A 225 39.99 14.51 -18.02
CA ARG A 225 39.14 14.63 -19.22
C ARG A 225 39.96 14.95 -20.46
N MET A 226 39.68 14.23 -21.57
CA MET A 226 40.22 14.54 -22.88
C MET A 226 39.29 15.52 -23.62
N LYS A 227 39.88 16.42 -24.40
CA LYS A 227 39.14 17.30 -25.32
C LYS A 227 39.37 16.85 -26.76
N ARG A 228 38.29 16.90 -27.55
CA ARG A 228 38.40 16.73 -29.01
C ARG A 228 38.91 18.05 -29.58
N VAL A 229 40.04 17.98 -30.25
CA VAL A 229 40.72 19.16 -30.82
C VAL A 229 40.44 19.29 -32.28
N GLN A 230 40.38 18.17 -33.01
CA GLN A 230 40.15 18.16 -34.46
C GLN A 230 39.24 17.02 -34.86
N GLN A 231 38.37 17.27 -35.83
CA GLN A 231 37.53 16.27 -36.45
C GLN A 231 37.53 16.48 -37.95
N GLN A 232 37.85 15.46 -38.71
CA GLN A 232 37.92 15.52 -40.19
C GLN A 232 37.25 14.30 -40.79
N LYS A 233 36.56 14.50 -41.93
CA LYS A 233 36.06 13.38 -42.75
C LYS A 233 37.23 12.86 -43.57
N VAL A 234 37.52 11.61 -43.43
CA VAL A 234 38.62 10.93 -44.13
C VAL A 234 38.12 9.68 -44.84
N MET A 235 38.58 9.41 -46.04
CA MET A 235 38.40 8.11 -46.71
C MET A 235 39.52 7.17 -46.28
N LEU A 236 39.16 5.99 -45.74
CA LEU A 236 40.15 4.98 -45.41
C LEU A 236 40.63 4.27 -46.68
N LYS A 237 41.94 4.17 -46.87
CA LYS A 237 42.52 3.40 -48.00
C LYS A 237 41.99 1.96 -48.00
N GLY A 238 41.26 1.59 -49.08
CA GLY A 238 40.67 0.25 -49.22
C GLY A 238 39.17 0.15 -48.84
N SER A 239 38.52 1.23 -48.36
CA SER A 239 37.08 1.26 -48.10
C SER A 239 36.46 2.50 -48.76
N GLN A 240 35.38 2.30 -49.50
CA GLN A 240 34.62 3.42 -50.07
C GLN A 240 33.77 4.19 -49.04
N ARG A 241 33.98 3.92 -47.74
CA ARG A 241 33.22 4.56 -46.67
C ARG A 241 33.91 5.78 -46.10
N ILE A 242 33.20 6.85 -45.97
CA ILE A 242 33.64 8.09 -45.30
C ILE A 242 33.61 7.80 -43.77
N MET A 243 34.69 8.07 -43.09
CA MET A 243 34.81 7.96 -41.63
C MET A 243 35.20 9.31 -41.03
N LEU A 244 34.70 9.57 -39.79
CA LEU A 244 35.08 10.74 -39.02
C LEU A 244 36.34 10.40 -38.19
N ARG A 245 37.45 11.04 -38.49
CA ARG A 245 38.67 10.98 -37.69
C ARG A 245 38.60 12.08 -36.61
N SER A 246 38.54 11.69 -35.37
CA SER A 246 38.53 12.60 -34.21
C SER A 246 39.85 12.50 -33.46
N LEU A 247 40.52 13.65 -33.25
CA LEU A 247 41.74 13.76 -32.46
C LEU A 247 41.38 14.22 -31.07
N TRP A 248 41.64 13.39 -30.07
CA TRP A 248 41.42 13.69 -28.65
C TRP A 248 42.76 14.00 -27.99
N VAL A 249 42.86 15.11 -27.27
CA VAL A 249 44.06 15.53 -26.56
C VAL A 249 43.77 15.75 -25.09
N CYS A 250 44.63 15.21 -24.24
CA CYS A 250 44.58 15.48 -22.81
C CYS A 250 45.41 16.75 -22.49
N LYS A 251 44.74 17.83 -22.04
CA LYS A 251 45.42 19.08 -21.72
C LYS A 251 46.42 18.98 -20.53
N SER A 252 46.28 17.98 -19.67
CA SER A 252 47.12 17.80 -18.49
C SER A 252 48.38 17.04 -18.69
N CYS A 253 48.42 16.04 -19.57
CA CYS A 253 49.61 15.18 -19.81
C CYS A 253 49.99 15.09 -21.26
N GLY A 254 49.35 15.84 -22.17
CA GLY A 254 49.69 15.83 -23.59
C GLY A 254 49.33 14.57 -24.36
N TYR A 255 48.73 13.56 -23.70
CA TYR A 255 48.38 12.30 -24.37
C TYR A 255 47.37 12.55 -25.50
N GLN A 256 47.63 11.96 -26.66
CA GLN A 256 46.80 12.08 -27.86
C GLN A 256 46.22 10.72 -28.22
N LYS A 257 44.93 10.68 -28.60
CA LYS A 257 44.24 9.49 -29.11
C LYS A 257 43.49 9.83 -30.36
N THR A 258 43.71 9.14 -31.45
CA THR A 258 42.91 9.24 -32.65
C THR A 258 41.85 8.15 -32.67
N GLU A 259 40.62 8.53 -32.95
CA GLU A 259 39.47 7.63 -32.98
C GLU A 259 38.72 7.82 -34.31
N TYR A 260 38.32 6.72 -34.91
CA TYR A 260 37.55 6.70 -36.16
C TYR A 260 36.15 6.25 -35.81
N SER A 261 35.15 7.04 -36.23
CA SER A 261 33.74 6.70 -36.08
C SER A 261 33.03 6.83 -37.43
N GLN A 262 31.96 6.10 -37.63
CA GLN A 262 31.08 6.36 -38.76
C GLN A 262 30.47 7.77 -38.56
N PRO A 263 30.27 8.55 -39.63
CA PRO A 263 29.47 9.76 -39.51
C PRO A 263 28.06 9.30 -39.10
N ASP A 264 27.63 9.69 -37.91
CA ASP A 264 26.22 9.68 -37.59
C ASP A 264 25.60 10.65 -38.57
N ASP A 265 24.67 10.17 -39.40
CA ASP A 265 23.80 11.04 -40.15
C ASP A 265 23.07 11.88 -39.12
N ASP A 266 23.53 13.10 -38.90
CA ASP A 266 22.80 14.11 -38.11
C ASP A 266 21.47 14.31 -38.85
N VAL A 267 20.50 13.45 -38.55
CA VAL A 267 19.11 13.66 -38.91
C VAL A 267 18.67 14.88 -38.12
N ASN A 268 18.72 15.99 -38.80
CA ASN A 268 18.11 17.23 -38.39
C ASN A 268 16.66 16.92 -37.99
N ASN A 269 16.39 16.79 -36.67
CA ASN A 269 15.08 16.51 -36.15
C ASN A 269 14.23 17.76 -36.18
N SER A 270 13.74 18.07 -37.34
CA SER A 270 12.55 18.90 -37.55
C SER A 270 11.42 17.93 -37.91
N GLY A 271 10.47 17.84 -37.00
CA GLY A 271 9.27 17.01 -36.96
C GLY A 271 8.78 16.41 -38.30
N GLY A 272 8.93 15.11 -38.43
CA GLY A 272 8.34 14.33 -39.52
C GLY A 272 7.90 12.97 -39.01
N VAL A 273 6.59 12.79 -39.06
CA VAL A 273 5.87 11.54 -38.80
C VAL A 273 6.44 10.43 -39.67
N MET A 274 6.90 9.30 -39.06
CA MET A 274 7.27 8.10 -39.82
C MET A 274 6.04 7.50 -40.50
N PRO A 275 6.10 7.19 -41.81
CA PRO A 275 5.09 6.36 -42.45
C PRO A 275 5.27 4.89 -42.07
N PRO A 276 4.18 4.11 -42.03
CA PRO A 276 4.26 2.70 -41.66
C PRO A 276 5.02 1.86 -42.69
N ILE A 277 5.90 1.00 -42.23
CA ILE A 277 6.64 0.05 -43.07
C ILE A 277 5.68 -1.09 -43.45
N PHE A 278 5.28 -1.14 -44.72
CA PHE A 278 4.59 -2.28 -45.32
C PHE A 278 5.60 -3.37 -45.65
N PHE A 279 5.48 -4.49 -44.99
CA PHE A 279 6.11 -5.75 -45.45
C PHE A 279 5.32 -6.32 -46.62
N GLY A 280 5.79 -6.08 -47.82
CA GLY A 280 5.30 -6.73 -49.01
C GLY A 280 5.85 -8.16 -49.10
N GLY A 281 4.99 -9.17 -48.93
CA GLY A 281 5.32 -10.56 -49.23
C GLY A 281 5.45 -10.79 -50.72
N GLY A 282 6.64 -11.18 -51.21
CA GLY A 282 6.85 -11.63 -52.56
C GLY A 282 6.38 -13.08 -52.72
N SER A 283 5.35 -13.27 -53.53
CA SER A 283 4.91 -14.56 -54.03
C SER A 283 5.67 -14.87 -55.32
N THR A 284 6.48 -15.90 -55.33
CA THR A 284 7.08 -16.47 -56.55
C THR A 284 6.10 -17.44 -57.15
N GLY A 285 5.52 -17.03 -58.31
CA GLY A 285 4.79 -17.95 -59.18
C GLY A 285 5.73 -18.60 -60.16
N HIS A 286 5.76 -19.90 -60.19
CA HIS A 286 6.31 -20.72 -61.24
C HIS A 286 5.22 -21.05 -62.23
N SER A 287 5.44 -20.84 -63.49
CA SER A 287 4.62 -21.41 -64.58
C SER A 287 5.52 -22.12 -65.58
N SER A 288 5.14 -23.31 -65.86
CA SER A 288 5.58 -24.16 -66.98
C SER A 288 5.14 -23.59 -68.28
#